data_d92d992bf5783d480db1b87508c95aa4
#
_entry.id   d92d992bf5783d480db1b87508c95aa4
#
_cell.length_a   1.000
_cell.length_b   1.000
_cell.length_c   1.000
_cell.angle_alpha   90.00
_cell.angle_beta   90.00
_cell.angle_gamma   90.00
#
_symmetry.space_group_name_H-M   'P 1'
#
loop_
_entity.id
_entity.type
_entity.pdbx_description
1 polymer ?
#
loop_
_entity_poly.entity_id
_entity_poly.type
_entity_poly.pdbx_seq_one_letter_code
_entity_poly.pdbx_strand_id
1 'polypeptide(L)'
;LGLTNQERHGKMANLLKRVEDEGKKGVFLVPATLRPETMYGQTNCFILPTGEYGAYYIDATDEVFVMSARSARGLACQAYDAANDVYFTKEFGKITCLETFTGDELLGLPLEAPNATYPKVYTLPLLTISMGKGTGVVTSVPSDAPDDYVALQMLKDKPDFAAKYGITPDMVLPFDVVPIIEIEGYGDASAKFMCEKLGITSPNDKAKLAQAKDETYLKGFTLGVLSVGPHAGKKVSEAKPLIKEEMIKAGQAHLYFEPESKVVSRTNDECVVASTDQWYLAYGEDSWCSAV
;
A
#
# COMPACT_ATOMS: atom_id res chain seq x y z
N LEU A 1 -1.21 -29.61 3.03
CA LEU A 1 -2.50 -29.64 2.33
C LEU A 1 -3.03 -28.20 2.30
N GLY A 2 -2.89 -27.52 1.14
CA GLY A 2 -3.45 -26.18 0.97
C GLY A 2 -4.97 -26.25 0.89
N LEU A 3 -5.64 -25.23 1.47
CA LEU A 3 -7.09 -25.04 1.31
C LEU A 3 -7.43 -24.87 -0.18
N THR A 4 -8.58 -25.37 -0.60
CA THR A 4 -9.09 -25.06 -1.94
C THR A 4 -9.40 -23.55 -2.02
N ASN A 5 -9.40 -22.97 -3.22
CA ASN A 5 -9.74 -21.56 -3.37
C ASN A 5 -11.13 -21.23 -2.80
N GLN A 6 -12.08 -22.16 -2.89
CA GLN A 6 -13.43 -21.99 -2.35
C GLN A 6 -13.46 -21.99 -0.82
N GLU A 7 -12.69 -22.85 -0.17
CA GLU A 7 -12.53 -22.87 1.30
C GLU A 7 -11.73 -21.65 1.78
N ARG A 8 -10.68 -21.30 1.05
CA ARG A 8 -9.82 -20.15 1.35
C ARG A 8 -10.57 -18.82 1.35
N HIS A 9 -11.44 -18.60 0.37
CA HIS A 9 -12.16 -17.34 0.19
C HIS A 9 -13.55 -17.31 0.85
N GLY A 10 -13.95 -18.37 1.56
CA GLY A 10 -15.28 -18.48 2.16
C GLY A 10 -15.61 -17.35 3.14
N LYS A 11 -14.68 -16.96 3.99
CA LYS A 11 -14.86 -15.82 4.92
C LYS A 11 -15.01 -14.50 4.16
N MET A 12 -14.20 -14.27 3.12
CA MET A 12 -14.30 -13.06 2.30
C MET A 12 -15.63 -12.99 1.55
N ALA A 13 -16.08 -14.09 0.99
CA ALA A 13 -17.40 -14.15 0.33
C ALA A 13 -18.55 -13.84 1.29
N ASN A 14 -18.50 -14.37 2.51
CA ASN A 14 -19.49 -14.07 3.56
C ASN A 14 -19.43 -12.58 3.99
N LEU A 15 -18.23 -12.02 4.12
CA LEU A 15 -18.05 -10.60 4.45
C LEU A 15 -18.61 -9.69 3.33
N LEU A 16 -18.31 -10.00 2.07
CA LEU A 16 -18.81 -9.23 0.92
C LEU A 16 -20.33 -9.22 0.89
N LYS A 17 -20.97 -10.39 1.07
CA LYS A 17 -22.42 -10.51 1.14
C LYS A 17 -23.01 -9.71 2.30
N ARG A 18 -22.43 -9.81 3.49
CA ARG A 18 -22.86 -9.05 4.67
C ARG A 18 -22.78 -7.54 4.43
N VAL A 19 -21.68 -7.07 3.84
CA VAL A 19 -21.45 -5.65 3.53
C VAL A 19 -22.48 -5.15 2.52
N GLU A 20 -22.81 -5.96 1.50
CA GLU A 20 -23.85 -5.67 0.52
C GLU A 20 -25.26 -5.64 1.17
N ASP A 21 -25.60 -6.66 1.96
CA ASP A 21 -26.89 -6.77 2.66
C ASP A 21 -27.10 -5.58 3.65
N GLU A 22 -26.02 -5.07 4.26
CA GLU A 22 -26.03 -3.90 5.14
C GLU A 22 -26.00 -2.55 4.37
N GLY A 23 -25.93 -2.56 3.05
CA GLY A 23 -25.94 -1.38 2.18
C GLY A 23 -24.65 -0.53 2.26
N LYS A 24 -23.52 -1.10 2.70
CA LYS A 24 -22.23 -0.43 2.75
C LYS A 24 -21.58 -0.37 1.37
N LYS A 25 -20.64 0.56 1.17
CA LYS A 25 -20.01 0.82 -0.13
C LYS A 25 -19.13 -0.30 -0.66
N GLY A 26 -18.54 -1.13 0.21
CA GLY A 26 -17.70 -2.26 -0.23
C GLY A 26 -16.58 -2.62 0.72
N VAL A 27 -15.78 -3.63 0.31
CA VAL A 27 -14.62 -4.12 1.04
C VAL A 27 -13.36 -3.82 0.21
N PHE A 28 -12.37 -3.20 0.81
CA PHE A 28 -11.16 -2.73 0.15
C PHE A 28 -9.92 -3.23 0.88
N LEU A 29 -8.98 -3.84 0.15
CA LEU A 29 -7.61 -3.98 0.64
C LEU A 29 -6.93 -2.63 0.49
N VAL A 30 -6.36 -2.11 1.58
CA VAL A 30 -5.82 -0.74 1.62
C VAL A 30 -4.30 -0.72 1.77
N PRO A 31 -3.55 -0.79 0.68
CA PRO A 31 -2.10 -0.63 0.73
C PRO A 31 -1.71 0.82 1.06
N ALA A 32 -0.64 1.00 1.82
CA ALA A 32 -0.05 2.31 2.06
C ALA A 32 1.11 2.57 1.09
N THR A 33 1.11 3.70 0.41
CA THR A 33 2.18 4.09 -0.50
C THR A 33 2.61 5.55 -0.31
N LEU A 34 3.90 5.79 -0.51
CA LEU A 34 4.46 7.13 -0.64
C LEU A 34 4.61 7.55 -2.11
N ARG A 35 4.23 6.67 -3.06
CA ARG A 35 4.46 6.85 -4.49
C ARG A 35 3.18 6.64 -5.31
N PRO A 36 2.14 7.50 -5.11
CA PRO A 36 0.86 7.36 -5.83
C PRO A 36 1.02 7.45 -7.35
N GLU A 37 2.06 8.13 -7.83
CA GLU A 37 2.41 8.24 -9.25
C GLU A 37 2.74 6.89 -9.90
N THR A 38 3.07 5.87 -9.12
CA THR A 38 3.42 4.55 -9.65
C THR A 38 2.23 3.60 -9.78
N MET A 39 1.04 3.98 -9.31
CA MET A 39 -0.15 3.10 -9.35
C MET A 39 -0.55 2.67 -10.77
N TYR A 40 -0.22 3.44 -11.81
CA TYR A 40 -0.46 3.04 -13.20
C TYR A 40 0.26 1.74 -13.61
N GLY A 41 1.38 1.44 -12.96
CA GLY A 41 2.19 0.24 -13.21
C GLY A 41 1.89 -0.93 -12.29
N GLN A 42 0.81 -0.89 -11.52
CA GLN A 42 0.47 -1.94 -10.59
C GLN A 42 0.12 -3.25 -11.31
N THR A 43 0.78 -4.35 -10.93
CA THR A 43 0.58 -5.69 -11.49
C THR A 43 -0.14 -6.64 -10.54
N ASN A 44 -0.02 -6.41 -9.25
CA ASN A 44 -0.63 -7.23 -8.19
C ASN A 44 -0.58 -6.49 -6.84
N CYS A 45 -1.20 -7.05 -5.82
CA CYS A 45 -0.93 -6.72 -4.42
C CYS A 45 -0.23 -7.87 -3.73
N PHE A 46 0.77 -7.58 -2.90
CA PHE A 46 1.43 -8.58 -2.07
C PHE A 46 0.82 -8.67 -0.68
N ILE A 47 0.69 -9.89 -0.20
CA ILE A 47 0.18 -10.26 1.14
C ILE A 47 1.20 -11.19 1.81
N LEU A 48 1.42 -11.00 3.12
CA LEU A 48 2.19 -11.95 3.93
C LEU A 48 1.30 -13.14 4.31
N PRO A 49 1.57 -14.36 3.83
CA PRO A 49 0.68 -15.52 4.08
C PRO A 49 0.41 -15.80 5.55
N THR A 50 1.43 -15.61 6.40
CA THR A 50 1.35 -15.79 7.86
C THR A 50 0.93 -14.54 8.63
N GLY A 51 0.63 -13.45 7.93
CA GLY A 51 0.20 -12.19 8.53
C GLY A 51 -1.23 -12.28 9.05
N GLU A 52 -1.53 -11.51 10.09
CA GLU A 52 -2.88 -11.35 10.62
C GLU A 52 -3.49 -10.06 10.11
N TYR A 53 -4.67 -10.16 9.51
CA TYR A 53 -5.43 -9.04 8.94
C TYR A 53 -6.82 -8.99 9.55
N GLY A 54 -7.38 -7.79 9.62
CA GLY A 54 -8.77 -7.59 10.01
C GLY A 54 -9.51 -6.76 8.96
N ALA A 55 -10.81 -6.99 8.83
CA ALA A 55 -11.72 -6.15 8.09
C ALA A 55 -12.37 -5.14 9.04
N TYR A 56 -12.04 -3.88 8.89
CA TYR A 56 -12.43 -2.80 9.80
C TYR A 56 -13.43 -1.87 9.14
N TYR A 57 -14.53 -1.60 9.84
CA TYR A 57 -15.53 -0.65 9.36
C TYR A 57 -15.07 0.79 9.60
N ILE A 58 -15.19 1.61 8.56
CA ILE A 58 -14.80 3.02 8.54
C ILE A 58 -16.07 3.87 8.51
N ASP A 59 -16.38 4.50 9.62
CA ASP A 59 -17.61 5.29 9.77
C ASP A 59 -17.68 6.48 8.81
N ALA A 60 -16.55 7.16 8.58
CA ALA A 60 -16.50 8.37 7.75
C ALA A 60 -16.83 8.11 6.26
N THR A 61 -16.51 6.93 5.75
CA THR A 61 -16.67 6.60 4.32
C THR A 61 -17.73 5.56 4.07
N ASP A 62 -18.25 4.90 5.11
CA ASP A 62 -19.17 3.75 5.03
C ASP A 62 -18.57 2.57 4.23
N GLU A 63 -17.30 2.31 4.46
CA GLU A 63 -16.48 1.29 3.79
C GLU A 63 -15.88 0.31 4.79
N VAL A 64 -15.43 -0.83 4.30
CA VAL A 64 -14.69 -1.83 5.10
C VAL A 64 -13.27 -1.95 4.57
N PHE A 65 -12.28 -1.64 5.42
CA PHE A 65 -10.87 -1.71 5.07
C PHE A 65 -10.22 -2.96 5.63
N VAL A 66 -9.53 -3.72 4.76
CA VAL A 66 -8.73 -4.89 5.15
C VAL A 66 -7.28 -4.47 5.31
N MET A 67 -6.76 -4.58 6.53
CA MET A 67 -5.41 -4.18 6.91
C MET A 67 -4.97 -4.84 8.22
N SER A 68 -3.73 -4.59 8.64
CA SER A 68 -3.24 -5.02 9.96
C SER A 68 -3.97 -4.30 11.10
N ALA A 69 -4.11 -4.96 12.26
CA ALA A 69 -4.69 -4.36 13.46
C ALA A 69 -3.92 -3.12 13.93
N ARG A 70 -2.59 -3.10 13.73
CA ARG A 70 -1.74 -1.97 14.04
C ARG A 70 -2.14 -0.72 13.24
N SER A 71 -2.32 -0.86 11.94
CA SER A 71 -2.69 0.26 11.07
C SER A 71 -4.12 0.73 11.33
N ALA A 72 -5.03 -0.20 11.58
CA ALA A 72 -6.41 0.13 11.94
C ALA A 72 -6.48 0.96 13.23
N ARG A 73 -5.68 0.59 14.25
CA ARG A 73 -5.57 1.39 15.48
C ARG A 73 -5.00 2.80 15.20
N GLY A 74 -3.98 2.90 14.35
CA GLY A 74 -3.43 4.18 13.93
C GLY A 74 -4.47 5.05 13.21
N LEU A 75 -5.20 4.45 12.26
CA LEU A 75 -6.23 5.13 11.48
C LEU A 75 -7.37 5.66 12.36
N ALA A 76 -7.78 4.88 13.37
CA ALA A 76 -8.84 5.27 14.31
C ALA A 76 -8.51 6.53 15.14
N CYS A 77 -7.23 6.92 15.21
CA CYS A 77 -6.76 8.12 15.90
C CYS A 77 -6.54 9.30 14.93
N GLN A 78 -6.92 9.19 13.66
CA GLN A 78 -6.63 10.22 12.66
C GLN A 78 -7.90 10.85 12.10
N ALA A 79 -7.80 12.13 11.77
CA ALA A 79 -8.87 12.83 11.09
C ALA A 79 -8.95 12.39 9.63
N TYR A 80 -10.17 12.10 9.18
CA TYR A 80 -10.54 11.94 7.77
C TYR A 80 -10.63 13.30 7.07
N ASP A 81 -11.27 14.26 7.73
CA ASP A 81 -11.35 15.66 7.31
C ASP A 81 -11.09 16.55 8.54
N ALA A 82 -9.85 16.98 8.66
CA ALA A 82 -9.43 17.81 9.81
C ALA A 82 -10.07 19.21 9.80
N ALA A 83 -10.48 19.72 8.63
CA ALA A 83 -11.10 21.05 8.54
C ALA A 83 -12.53 21.05 9.12
N ASN A 84 -13.21 19.90 9.07
CA ASN A 84 -14.56 19.72 9.58
C ASN A 84 -14.61 18.84 10.86
N ASP A 85 -13.48 18.55 11.48
CA ASP A 85 -13.36 17.69 12.66
C ASP A 85 -13.98 16.31 12.51
N VAL A 86 -13.87 15.73 11.30
CA VAL A 86 -14.36 14.39 10.98
C VAL A 86 -13.23 13.40 11.09
N TYR A 87 -13.40 12.38 11.93
CA TYR A 87 -12.45 11.27 12.11
C TYR A 87 -12.87 10.06 11.27
N PHE A 88 -11.93 9.14 11.00
CA PHE A 88 -12.25 7.89 10.31
C PHE A 88 -13.29 7.04 11.05
N THR A 89 -13.33 7.15 12.37
CA THR A 89 -14.24 6.42 13.27
C THR A 89 -15.09 7.38 14.09
N LYS A 90 -16.32 6.98 14.43
CA LYS A 90 -17.22 7.79 15.28
C LYS A 90 -16.67 8.05 16.66
N GLU A 91 -15.96 7.06 17.22
CA GLU A 91 -15.34 7.18 18.53
C GLU A 91 -13.81 7.16 18.37
N PHE A 92 -13.16 8.25 18.74
CA PHE A 92 -11.69 8.40 18.62
C PHE A 92 -10.95 7.22 19.25
N GLY A 93 -10.03 6.64 18.47
CA GLY A 93 -9.21 5.51 18.90
C GLY A 93 -9.93 4.15 18.93
N LYS A 94 -11.21 4.08 18.56
CA LYS A 94 -11.97 2.82 18.51
C LYS A 94 -12.42 2.51 17.10
N ILE A 95 -12.10 1.32 16.64
CA ILE A 95 -12.49 0.83 15.32
C ILE A 95 -13.12 -0.56 15.43
N THR A 96 -14.21 -0.77 14.70
CA THR A 96 -14.93 -2.04 14.71
C THR A 96 -14.31 -3.02 13.72
N CYS A 97 -13.81 -4.15 14.22
CA CYS A 97 -13.39 -5.28 13.40
C CYS A 97 -14.59 -6.19 13.11
N LEU A 98 -14.90 -6.40 11.84
CA LEU A 98 -16.05 -7.21 11.39
C LEU A 98 -15.67 -8.67 11.19
N GLU A 99 -14.43 -8.93 10.75
CA GLU A 99 -13.90 -10.25 10.45
C GLU A 99 -12.37 -10.23 10.57
N THR A 100 -11.77 -11.39 10.85
CA THR A 100 -10.32 -11.58 10.89
C THR A 100 -9.87 -12.63 9.89
N PHE A 101 -8.69 -12.40 9.31
CA PHE A 101 -8.09 -13.26 8.29
C PHE A 101 -6.63 -13.56 8.61
N THR A 102 -6.19 -14.76 8.26
CA THR A 102 -4.78 -14.99 7.98
C THR A 102 -4.48 -14.50 6.56
N GLY A 103 -3.24 -14.11 6.28
CA GLY A 103 -2.88 -13.70 4.93
C GLY A 103 -3.11 -14.79 3.88
N ASP A 104 -2.97 -16.06 4.27
CA ASP A 104 -3.24 -17.21 3.38
C ASP A 104 -4.70 -17.21 2.88
N GLU A 105 -5.66 -16.81 3.72
CA GLU A 105 -7.08 -16.67 3.34
C GLU A 105 -7.35 -15.50 2.37
N LEU A 106 -6.39 -14.59 2.19
CA LEU A 106 -6.48 -13.44 1.29
C LEU A 106 -5.72 -13.64 -0.03
N LEU A 107 -4.98 -14.74 -0.22
CA LEU A 107 -4.21 -14.97 -1.45
C LEU A 107 -5.08 -15.42 -2.62
N GLY A 108 -4.76 -14.95 -3.83
CA GLY A 108 -5.48 -15.26 -5.07
C GLY A 108 -6.79 -14.51 -5.23
N LEU A 109 -7.10 -13.53 -4.39
CA LEU A 109 -8.27 -12.66 -4.56
C LEU A 109 -8.10 -11.78 -5.79
N PRO A 110 -9.11 -11.69 -6.66
CA PRO A 110 -9.14 -10.72 -7.74
C PRO A 110 -9.45 -9.33 -7.17
N LEU A 111 -8.73 -8.31 -7.65
CA LEU A 111 -8.85 -6.94 -7.22
C LEU A 111 -8.97 -6.01 -8.43
N GLU A 112 -9.76 -4.95 -8.29
CA GLU A 112 -9.68 -3.75 -9.13
C GLU A 112 -8.78 -2.74 -8.43
N ALA A 113 -7.79 -2.21 -9.14
CA ALA A 113 -6.83 -1.27 -8.56
C ALA A 113 -6.97 0.10 -9.23
N PRO A 114 -7.02 1.20 -8.45
CA PRO A 114 -7.13 2.54 -9.00
C PRO A 114 -5.92 2.86 -9.90
N ASN A 115 -6.19 3.48 -11.03
CA ASN A 115 -5.20 3.88 -12.04
C ASN A 115 -4.39 2.74 -12.68
N ALA A 116 -4.57 1.49 -12.29
CA ALA A 116 -3.82 0.38 -12.87
C ALA A 116 -4.14 0.17 -14.35
N THR A 117 -3.12 -0.17 -15.14
CA THR A 117 -3.27 -0.51 -16.56
C THR A 117 -4.04 -1.83 -16.72
N TYR A 118 -3.84 -2.78 -15.82
CA TYR A 118 -4.59 -4.02 -15.80
C TYR A 118 -5.96 -3.83 -15.15
N PRO A 119 -7.07 -4.23 -15.81
CA PRO A 119 -8.41 -4.05 -15.27
C PRO A 119 -8.69 -4.92 -14.03
N LYS A 120 -7.89 -5.98 -13.86
CA LYS A 120 -7.94 -6.89 -12.73
C LYS A 120 -6.53 -7.35 -12.38
N VAL A 121 -6.20 -7.29 -11.10
CA VAL A 121 -4.94 -7.80 -10.53
C VAL A 121 -5.26 -8.80 -9.42
N TYR A 122 -4.26 -9.51 -8.91
CA TYR A 122 -4.45 -10.52 -7.86
C TYR A 122 -3.61 -10.24 -6.63
N THR A 123 -4.02 -10.78 -5.50
CA THR A 123 -3.20 -10.86 -4.29
C THR A 123 -2.23 -12.02 -4.42
N LEU A 124 -0.94 -11.75 -4.24
CA LEU A 124 0.15 -12.73 -4.35
C LEU A 124 0.98 -12.81 -3.05
N PRO A 125 1.63 -13.94 -2.77
CA PRO A 125 2.40 -14.11 -1.55
C PRO A 125 3.76 -13.37 -1.61
N LEU A 126 4.12 -12.67 -0.53
CA LEU A 126 5.46 -12.12 -0.31
C LEU A 126 5.87 -12.31 1.14
N LEU A 127 6.90 -13.14 1.39
CA LEU A 127 7.32 -13.53 2.73
C LEU A 127 8.16 -12.47 3.46
N THR A 128 8.58 -11.42 2.76
CA THR A 128 9.43 -10.36 3.32
C THR A 128 8.64 -9.15 3.83
N ILE A 129 7.32 -9.17 3.73
CA ILE A 129 6.46 -8.10 4.26
C ILE A 129 6.57 -8.03 5.78
N SER A 130 6.74 -6.81 6.29
CA SER A 130 6.70 -6.53 7.73
C SER A 130 5.29 -6.08 8.13
N MET A 131 4.69 -6.77 9.11
CA MET A 131 3.42 -6.33 9.71
C MET A 131 3.61 -5.15 10.69
N GLY A 132 4.86 -4.76 10.98
CA GLY A 132 5.20 -3.65 11.86
C GLY A 132 5.27 -2.29 11.16
N LYS A 133 5.03 -2.22 9.85
CA LYS A 133 5.02 -0.98 9.06
C LYS A 133 3.97 -1.06 7.96
N GLY A 134 3.35 0.08 7.65
CA GLY A 134 2.27 0.14 6.67
C GLY A 134 1.06 -0.69 7.11
N THR A 135 0.27 -1.10 6.16
CA THR A 135 -1.00 -1.81 6.39
C THR A 135 -0.88 -3.33 6.34
N GLY A 136 0.31 -3.86 6.00
CA GLY A 136 0.50 -5.28 5.71
C GLY A 136 0.09 -5.69 4.29
N VAL A 137 -0.56 -4.81 3.55
CA VAL A 137 -0.89 -4.95 2.13
C VAL A 137 0.07 -4.07 1.33
N VAL A 138 0.71 -4.60 0.30
CA VAL A 138 1.72 -3.89 -0.49
C VAL A 138 1.32 -3.90 -1.97
N THR A 139 1.22 -2.73 -2.59
CA THR A 139 1.08 -2.61 -4.06
C THR A 139 2.38 -3.03 -4.74
N SER A 140 2.27 -3.75 -5.85
CA SER A 140 3.41 -4.20 -6.64
C SER A 140 3.55 -3.37 -7.92
N VAL A 141 4.68 -2.69 -8.06
CA VAL A 141 5.02 -1.88 -9.24
C VAL A 141 6.40 -2.28 -9.75
N PRO A 142 6.49 -3.40 -10.50
CA PRO A 142 7.77 -3.99 -10.88
C PRO A 142 8.59 -3.18 -11.90
N SER A 143 8.02 -2.12 -12.49
CA SER A 143 8.78 -1.18 -13.33
C SER A 143 9.74 -0.30 -12.53
N ASP A 144 9.35 0.07 -11.29
CA ASP A 144 9.99 1.13 -10.51
C ASP A 144 10.37 0.72 -9.09
N ALA A 145 10.00 -0.48 -8.65
CA ALA A 145 10.34 -1.04 -7.35
C ALA A 145 11.12 -2.34 -7.52
N PRO A 146 12.44 -2.36 -7.22
CA PRO A 146 13.28 -3.55 -7.35
C PRO A 146 12.78 -4.76 -6.55
N ASP A 147 12.29 -4.52 -5.32
CA ASP A 147 11.71 -5.57 -4.49
C ASP A 147 10.52 -6.25 -5.20
N ASP A 148 9.63 -5.45 -5.80
CA ASP A 148 8.43 -5.94 -6.49
C ASP A 148 8.79 -6.70 -7.77
N TYR A 149 9.76 -6.18 -8.53
CA TYR A 149 10.24 -6.85 -9.74
C TYR A 149 10.77 -8.24 -9.44
N VAL A 150 11.68 -8.37 -8.47
CA VAL A 150 12.28 -9.67 -8.13
C VAL A 150 11.26 -10.61 -7.51
N ALA A 151 10.32 -10.11 -6.70
CA ALA A 151 9.27 -10.91 -6.11
C ALA A 151 8.32 -11.48 -7.19
N LEU A 152 7.90 -10.66 -8.15
CA LEU A 152 7.06 -11.11 -9.26
C LEU A 152 7.79 -12.12 -10.17
N GLN A 153 9.07 -11.85 -10.51
CA GLN A 153 9.87 -12.79 -11.29
C GLN A 153 10.05 -14.13 -10.57
N MET A 154 10.31 -14.11 -9.27
CA MET A 154 10.40 -15.33 -8.47
C MET A 154 9.13 -16.18 -8.55
N LEU A 155 7.94 -15.56 -8.55
CA LEU A 155 6.68 -16.29 -8.69
C LEU A 155 6.47 -16.84 -10.10
N LYS A 156 6.95 -16.13 -11.14
CA LYS A 156 6.94 -16.61 -12.52
C LYS A 156 7.89 -17.80 -12.74
N ASP A 157 9.08 -17.73 -12.16
CA ASP A 157 10.14 -18.73 -12.33
C ASP A 157 9.93 -19.97 -11.47
N LYS A 158 9.15 -19.88 -10.38
CA LYS A 158 8.92 -20.96 -9.41
C LYS A 158 7.44 -21.28 -9.25
N PRO A 159 6.80 -21.89 -10.27
CA PRO A 159 5.37 -22.20 -10.22
C PRO A 159 5.00 -23.14 -9.07
N ASP A 160 5.88 -24.07 -8.70
CA ASP A 160 5.65 -24.95 -7.54
C ASP A 160 5.59 -24.19 -6.22
N PHE A 161 6.37 -23.11 -6.09
CA PHE A 161 6.28 -22.22 -4.93
C PHE A 161 4.96 -21.47 -4.91
N ALA A 162 4.54 -20.90 -6.04
CA ALA A 162 3.26 -20.21 -6.18
C ALA A 162 2.07 -21.13 -5.87
N ALA A 163 2.11 -22.36 -6.39
CA ALA A 163 1.08 -23.39 -6.18
C ALA A 163 0.87 -23.77 -4.70
N LYS A 164 1.92 -23.72 -3.84
CA LYS A 164 1.78 -23.95 -2.40
C LYS A 164 0.82 -22.96 -1.73
N TYR A 165 0.70 -21.78 -2.30
CA TYR A 165 -0.19 -20.72 -1.84
C TYR A 165 -1.50 -20.65 -2.63
N GLY A 166 -1.79 -21.65 -3.48
CA GLY A 166 -2.99 -21.69 -4.32
C GLY A 166 -2.99 -20.68 -5.46
N ILE A 167 -1.82 -20.14 -5.80
CA ILE A 167 -1.66 -19.22 -6.93
C ILE A 167 -1.47 -20.02 -8.21
N THR A 168 -2.33 -19.76 -9.18
CA THR A 168 -2.31 -20.41 -10.49
C THR A 168 -1.52 -19.58 -11.51
N PRO A 169 -1.01 -20.19 -12.60
CA PRO A 169 -0.22 -19.48 -13.61
C PRO A 169 -0.92 -18.26 -14.22
N ASP A 170 -2.22 -18.28 -14.39
CA ASP A 170 -3.03 -17.18 -14.92
C ASP A 170 -3.09 -15.95 -14.00
N MET A 171 -2.81 -16.13 -12.70
CA MET A 171 -2.73 -15.04 -11.74
C MET A 171 -1.39 -14.29 -11.78
N VAL A 172 -0.36 -14.86 -12.46
CA VAL A 172 1.01 -14.33 -12.44
C VAL A 172 1.56 -14.09 -13.84
N LEU A 173 1.46 -15.07 -14.75
CA LEU A 173 2.12 -15.03 -16.05
C LEU A 173 1.66 -13.90 -16.98
N PRO A 174 0.35 -13.51 -17.03
CA PRO A 174 -0.11 -12.44 -17.92
C PRO A 174 0.35 -11.04 -17.48
N PHE A 175 0.87 -10.88 -16.27
CA PHE A 175 1.21 -9.57 -15.72
C PHE A 175 2.69 -9.25 -15.96
N ASP A 176 2.94 -8.49 -17.01
CA ASP A 176 4.28 -8.00 -17.34
C ASP A 176 4.54 -6.62 -16.72
N VAL A 177 5.81 -6.23 -16.71
CA VAL A 177 6.24 -4.90 -16.29
C VAL A 177 5.56 -3.86 -17.16
N VAL A 178 4.87 -2.91 -16.54
CA VAL A 178 4.23 -1.78 -17.21
C VAL A 178 5.13 -0.56 -17.07
N PRO A 179 5.75 -0.06 -18.15
CA PRO A 179 6.56 1.16 -18.10
C PRO A 179 5.70 2.38 -17.74
N ILE A 180 6.14 3.14 -16.74
CA ILE A 180 5.39 4.32 -16.25
C ILE A 180 6.26 5.56 -16.06
N ILE A 181 7.56 5.39 -15.79
CA ILE A 181 8.51 6.46 -15.57
C ILE A 181 9.74 6.21 -16.44
N GLU A 182 10.05 7.16 -17.30
CA GLU A 182 11.29 7.16 -18.08
C GLU A 182 12.38 7.92 -17.31
N ILE A 183 13.54 7.29 -17.15
CA ILE A 183 14.70 7.88 -16.47
C ILE A 183 15.89 7.83 -17.40
N GLU A 184 16.50 8.98 -17.68
CA GLU A 184 17.69 9.07 -18.52
C GLU A 184 18.81 8.15 -18.00
N GLY A 185 19.32 7.27 -18.86
CA GLY A 185 20.34 6.28 -18.52
C GLY A 185 19.85 5.02 -17.82
N TYR A 186 18.55 4.92 -17.45
CA TYR A 186 17.93 3.74 -16.82
C TYR A 186 16.79 3.14 -17.67
N GLY A 187 16.28 3.91 -18.64
CA GLY A 187 15.14 3.52 -19.46
C GLY A 187 13.80 3.68 -18.74
N ASP A 188 12.80 2.93 -19.17
CA ASP A 188 11.39 2.98 -18.75
C ASP A 188 11.00 1.88 -17.74
N ALA A 189 11.96 1.04 -17.35
CA ALA A 189 11.83 -0.01 -16.35
C ALA A 189 13.06 -0.04 -15.43
N SER A 190 13.25 1.03 -14.68
CA SER A 190 14.46 1.28 -13.87
C SER A 190 14.72 0.20 -12.83
N ALA A 191 13.67 -0.41 -12.26
CA ALA A 191 13.81 -1.52 -11.32
C ALA A 191 14.43 -2.76 -11.97
N LYS A 192 13.94 -3.14 -13.16
CA LYS A 192 14.48 -4.23 -13.95
C LYS A 192 15.96 -3.97 -14.29
N PHE A 193 16.25 -2.78 -14.83
CA PHE A 193 17.62 -2.37 -15.17
C PHE A 193 18.58 -2.50 -13.97
N MET A 194 18.17 -2.02 -12.80
CA MET A 194 19.02 -2.09 -11.60
C MET A 194 19.17 -3.51 -11.07
N CYS A 195 18.12 -4.33 -11.10
CA CYS A 195 18.21 -5.73 -10.71
C CYS A 195 19.19 -6.52 -11.60
N GLU A 196 19.14 -6.31 -12.91
CA GLU A 196 20.06 -6.92 -13.87
C GLU A 196 21.51 -6.43 -13.64
N LYS A 197 21.71 -5.11 -13.50
CA LYS A 197 23.01 -4.48 -13.25
C LYS A 197 23.71 -5.00 -11.99
N LEU A 198 22.95 -5.22 -10.91
CA LEU A 198 23.49 -5.69 -9.62
C LEU A 198 23.43 -7.21 -9.46
N GLY A 199 22.89 -7.94 -10.46
CA GLY A 199 22.72 -9.39 -10.40
C GLY A 199 21.84 -9.82 -9.23
N ILE A 200 20.67 -9.18 -9.07
CA ILE A 200 19.71 -9.49 -8.03
C ILE A 200 18.73 -10.56 -8.59
N THR A 201 18.64 -11.68 -7.92
CA THR A 201 17.81 -12.82 -8.36
C THR A 201 16.82 -13.31 -7.31
N SER A 202 16.86 -12.75 -6.10
CA SER A 202 16.04 -13.20 -4.99
C SER A 202 15.58 -12.03 -4.12
N PRO A 203 14.34 -12.08 -3.60
CA PRO A 203 13.87 -11.13 -2.58
C PRO A 203 14.70 -11.16 -1.27
N ASN A 204 15.58 -12.17 -1.11
CA ASN A 204 16.47 -12.29 0.03
C ASN A 204 17.81 -11.54 -0.14
N ASP A 205 18.09 -10.98 -1.33
CA ASP A 205 19.30 -10.21 -1.61
C ASP A 205 19.21 -8.79 -1.02
N LYS A 206 18.91 -8.70 0.27
CA LYS A 206 18.48 -7.47 0.97
C LYS A 206 19.45 -6.29 0.78
N ALA A 207 20.76 -6.51 0.87
CA ALA A 207 21.76 -5.44 0.73
C ALA A 207 21.77 -4.84 -0.69
N LYS A 208 21.71 -5.70 -1.72
CA LYS A 208 21.67 -5.26 -3.11
C LYS A 208 20.32 -4.61 -3.45
N LEU A 209 19.22 -5.17 -2.93
CA LEU A 209 17.88 -4.58 -3.08
C LEU A 209 17.80 -3.20 -2.45
N ALA A 210 18.37 -2.99 -1.27
CA ALA A 210 18.43 -1.67 -0.64
C ALA A 210 19.18 -0.67 -1.52
N GLN A 211 20.35 -1.04 -2.05
CA GLN A 211 21.13 -0.20 -2.97
C GLN A 211 20.32 0.12 -4.26
N ALA A 212 19.71 -0.90 -4.88
CA ALA A 212 18.89 -0.71 -6.09
C ALA A 212 17.73 0.23 -5.83
N LYS A 213 17.05 0.07 -4.70
CA LYS A 213 15.90 0.87 -4.29
C LYS A 213 16.25 2.33 -4.07
N ASP A 214 17.33 2.60 -3.32
CA ASP A 214 17.78 3.96 -3.05
C ASP A 214 18.11 4.69 -4.36
N GLU A 215 18.84 4.04 -5.27
CA GLU A 215 19.21 4.62 -6.57
C GLU A 215 17.98 4.82 -7.48
N THR A 216 17.11 3.81 -7.60
CA THR A 216 15.89 3.87 -8.42
C THR A 216 14.93 4.95 -7.92
N TYR A 217 14.69 5.03 -6.61
CA TYR A 217 13.74 5.99 -6.04
C TYR A 217 14.24 7.42 -6.13
N LEU A 218 15.54 7.64 -5.84
CA LEU A 218 16.14 8.97 -5.96
C LEU A 218 16.13 9.46 -7.42
N LYS A 219 16.56 8.63 -8.36
CA LYS A 219 16.59 8.97 -9.79
C LYS A 219 15.18 9.12 -10.37
N GLY A 220 14.26 8.24 -10.02
CA GLY A 220 12.88 8.32 -10.45
C GLY A 220 12.21 9.62 -10.01
N PHE A 221 12.44 10.07 -8.77
CA PHE A 221 11.90 11.33 -8.28
C PHE A 221 12.56 12.57 -8.88
N THR A 222 13.89 12.57 -9.03
CA THR A 222 14.66 13.76 -9.44
C THR A 222 14.71 13.96 -10.95
N LEU A 223 14.86 12.88 -11.72
CA LEU A 223 15.08 12.90 -13.17
C LEU A 223 13.93 12.26 -13.95
N GLY A 224 13.09 11.45 -13.30
CA GLY A 224 12.03 10.69 -13.94
C GLY A 224 10.96 11.58 -14.56
N VAL A 225 10.53 11.17 -15.74
CA VAL A 225 9.40 11.76 -16.48
C VAL A 225 8.30 10.72 -16.59
N LEU A 226 7.09 11.09 -16.19
CA LEU A 226 5.94 10.20 -16.27
C LEU A 226 5.57 9.95 -17.75
N SER A 227 5.41 8.69 -18.14
CA SER A 227 5.08 8.31 -19.53
C SER A 227 3.60 7.94 -19.71
N VAL A 228 2.82 7.88 -18.63
CA VAL A 228 1.43 7.40 -18.63
C VAL A 228 0.49 8.35 -17.88
N GLY A 229 -0.81 8.17 -18.11
CA GLY A 229 -1.87 8.90 -17.41
C GLY A 229 -2.02 10.37 -17.82
N PRO A 230 -2.86 11.14 -17.10
CA PRO A 230 -3.16 12.53 -17.45
C PRO A 230 -1.97 13.48 -17.34
N HIS A 231 -0.93 13.08 -16.60
CA HIS A 231 0.28 13.86 -16.36
C HIS A 231 1.50 13.37 -17.13
N ALA A 232 1.30 12.56 -18.18
CA ALA A 232 2.39 12.11 -19.05
C ALA A 232 3.19 13.32 -19.60
N GLY A 233 4.51 13.19 -19.63
CA GLY A 233 5.45 14.24 -20.04
C GLY A 233 5.88 15.20 -18.90
N LYS A 234 5.25 15.14 -17.72
CA LYS A 234 5.70 15.90 -16.54
C LYS A 234 6.77 15.16 -15.75
N LYS A 235 7.63 15.91 -15.08
CA LYS A 235 8.54 15.34 -14.09
C LYS A 235 7.75 14.69 -12.96
N VAL A 236 8.27 13.58 -12.42
CA VAL A 236 7.64 12.87 -11.30
C VAL A 236 7.43 13.78 -10.09
N SER A 237 8.41 14.63 -9.78
CA SER A 237 8.31 15.61 -8.67
C SER A 237 7.13 16.58 -8.81
N GLU A 238 6.73 16.93 -10.04
CA GLU A 238 5.59 17.81 -10.34
C GLU A 238 4.27 17.03 -10.42
N ALA A 239 4.29 15.83 -11.03
CA ALA A 239 3.09 15.02 -11.23
C ALA A 239 2.58 14.37 -9.92
N LYS A 240 3.48 13.94 -9.04
CA LYS A 240 3.16 13.23 -7.80
C LYS A 240 2.15 13.97 -6.89
N PRO A 241 2.31 15.26 -6.55
CA PRO A 241 1.32 15.95 -5.73
C PRO A 241 -0.04 16.07 -6.42
N LEU A 242 -0.08 16.24 -7.76
CA LEU A 242 -1.32 16.32 -8.52
C LEU A 242 -2.08 15.01 -8.51
N ILE A 243 -1.39 13.90 -8.80
CA ILE A 243 -1.99 12.55 -8.78
C ILE A 243 -2.52 12.22 -7.38
N LYS A 244 -1.76 12.53 -6.33
CA LYS A 244 -2.20 12.34 -4.94
C LYS A 244 -3.51 13.08 -4.67
N GLU A 245 -3.59 14.35 -5.06
CA GLU A 245 -4.77 15.18 -4.85
C GLU A 245 -5.97 14.66 -5.65
N GLU A 246 -5.76 14.26 -6.91
CA GLU A 246 -6.79 13.68 -7.77
C GLU A 246 -7.35 12.38 -7.20
N MET A 247 -6.49 11.46 -6.72
CA MET A 247 -6.91 10.21 -6.11
C MET A 247 -7.74 10.45 -4.84
N ILE A 248 -7.34 11.42 -4.00
CA ILE A 248 -8.10 11.78 -2.79
C ILE A 248 -9.45 12.37 -3.18
N LYS A 249 -9.51 13.30 -4.11
CA LYS A 249 -10.77 13.90 -4.59
C LYS A 249 -11.71 12.87 -5.22
N ALA A 250 -11.15 11.87 -5.89
CA ALA A 250 -11.93 10.78 -6.49
C ALA A 250 -12.39 9.72 -5.45
N GLY A 251 -12.02 9.87 -4.17
CA GLY A 251 -12.31 8.87 -3.13
C GLY A 251 -11.56 7.54 -3.29
N GLN A 252 -10.48 7.54 -4.09
CA GLN A 252 -9.67 6.35 -4.35
C GLN A 252 -8.51 6.20 -3.36
N ALA A 253 -8.23 7.22 -2.58
CA ALA A 253 -7.17 7.23 -1.58
C ALA A 253 -7.51 8.15 -0.41
N HIS A 254 -6.93 7.85 0.75
CA HIS A 254 -7.01 8.68 1.94
C HIS A 254 -5.61 8.97 2.49
N LEU A 255 -5.48 10.07 3.22
CA LEU A 255 -4.26 10.35 3.95
C LEU A 255 -4.16 9.43 5.15
N TYR A 256 -2.98 8.86 5.33
CA TYR A 256 -2.64 8.03 6.49
C TYR A 256 -1.25 8.39 6.96
N PHE A 257 -1.08 8.56 8.26
CA PHE A 257 0.18 8.92 8.88
C PHE A 257 0.62 7.83 9.85
N GLU A 258 1.89 7.48 9.78
CA GLU A 258 2.51 6.57 10.76
C GLU A 258 3.92 7.06 11.12
N PRO A 259 4.47 6.68 12.29
CA PRO A 259 5.85 6.96 12.61
C PRO A 259 6.79 6.28 11.60
N GLU A 260 7.88 6.93 11.22
CA GLU A 260 8.89 6.38 10.30
C GLU A 260 9.48 5.06 10.82
N SER A 261 9.64 4.96 12.14
CA SER A 261 10.06 3.75 12.85
C SER A 261 9.16 3.53 14.07
N LYS A 262 9.18 2.30 14.62
CA LYS A 262 8.40 1.97 15.81
C LYS A 262 8.80 2.88 16.98
N VAL A 263 7.82 3.64 17.49
CA VAL A 263 7.96 4.47 18.68
C VAL A 263 7.23 3.79 19.82
N VAL A 264 7.87 3.71 20.99
CA VAL A 264 7.27 3.15 22.20
C VAL A 264 7.31 4.16 23.34
N SER A 265 6.26 4.15 24.16
CA SER A 265 6.15 4.97 25.37
C SER A 265 7.08 4.45 26.48
N ARG A 266 7.15 5.17 27.59
CA ARG A 266 7.87 4.71 28.80
C ARG A 266 7.24 3.46 29.42
N THR A 267 5.96 3.21 29.14
CA THR A 267 5.23 2.01 29.58
C THR A 267 5.32 0.85 28.59
N ASN A 268 6.17 1.00 27.54
CA ASN A 268 6.37 0.03 26.49
C ASN A 268 5.17 -0.17 25.56
N ASP A 269 4.23 0.77 25.54
CA ASP A 269 3.12 0.76 24.59
C ASP A 269 3.56 1.36 23.25
N GLU A 270 3.15 0.75 22.14
CA GLU A 270 3.41 1.29 20.80
C GLU A 270 2.57 2.54 20.56
N CYS A 271 3.26 3.63 20.22
CA CYS A 271 2.63 4.92 19.90
C CYS A 271 2.09 4.94 18.47
N VAL A 272 1.04 5.72 18.25
CA VAL A 272 0.45 6.01 16.93
C VAL A 272 0.52 7.50 16.64
N VAL A 273 0.42 7.88 15.37
CA VAL A 273 0.15 9.29 15.02
C VAL A 273 -1.34 9.54 15.24
N ALA A 274 -1.65 10.62 15.95
CA ALA A 274 -3.02 10.98 16.28
C ALA A 274 -3.30 12.44 15.90
N SER A 275 -4.51 12.70 15.41
CA SER A 275 -5.03 14.06 15.22
C SER A 275 -5.70 14.49 16.51
N THR A 276 -5.09 15.42 17.24
CA THR A 276 -5.61 15.93 18.52
C THR A 276 -5.36 17.42 18.60
N ASP A 277 -6.21 18.11 19.37
CA ASP A 277 -5.97 19.50 19.72
C ASP A 277 -4.65 19.64 20.49
N GLN A 278 -3.88 20.64 20.14
CA GLN A 278 -2.58 20.91 20.73
C GLN A 278 -2.52 22.37 21.17
N TRP A 279 -2.05 22.57 22.39
CA TRP A 279 -1.68 23.91 22.87
C TRP A 279 -0.20 24.16 22.54
N TYR A 280 0.08 25.29 21.93
CA TYR A 280 1.45 25.73 21.68
C TYR A 280 1.60 27.24 21.99
N LEU A 281 2.82 27.61 22.31
CA LEU A 281 3.17 29.03 22.48
C LEU A 281 3.75 29.52 21.16
N ALA A 282 3.13 30.52 20.58
CA ALA A 282 3.62 31.20 19.39
C ALA A 282 4.74 32.20 19.74
N TYR A 283 5.76 31.74 20.47
CA TYR A 283 6.90 32.58 20.84
C TYR A 283 7.74 32.89 19.59
N GLY A 284 8.13 34.15 19.45
CA GLY A 284 8.83 34.65 18.26
C GLY A 284 7.93 35.38 17.27
N GLU A 285 6.62 35.47 17.54
CA GLU A 285 5.75 36.42 16.85
C GLU A 285 6.12 37.88 17.22
N ASP A 286 6.02 38.79 16.26
CA ASP A 286 6.36 40.21 16.46
C ASP A 286 5.58 40.84 17.62
N SER A 287 4.32 40.45 17.82
CA SER A 287 3.48 40.89 18.93
C SER A 287 4.04 40.48 20.28
N TRP A 288 4.64 39.31 20.38
CA TRP A 288 5.29 38.81 21.60
C TRP A 288 6.64 39.47 21.83
N CYS A 289 7.46 39.57 20.77
CA CYS A 289 8.78 40.19 20.82
C CYS A 289 8.69 41.69 21.17
N SER A 290 7.59 42.34 20.80
CA SER A 290 7.35 43.79 21.06
C SER A 290 6.80 44.05 22.46
N ALA A 291 6.30 43.02 23.18
CA ALA A 291 5.72 43.10 24.51
C ALA A 291 6.72 42.86 25.64
N VAL A 292 7.94 42.36 25.31
CA VAL A 292 9.06 42.09 26.22
C VAL A 292 10.11 43.19 26.07
#